data_66042555957ca4c5312c25917a269841
#
_entry.id   66042555957ca4c5312c25917a269841
#
_cell.length_a   1.000
_cell.length_b   1.000
_cell.length_c   1.000
_cell.angle_alpha   90.00
_cell.angle_beta   90.00
_cell.angle_gamma   90.00
#
_symmetry.space_group_name_H-M   'P 1'
#
loop_
_entity.id
_entity.type
_entity.pdbx_description
1 polymer ?
#
loop_
_entity_poly.entity_id
_entity_poly.type
_entity_poly.pdbx_seq_one_letter_code
_entity_poly.pdbx_strand_id
1 'polypeptide(L)'
;MSNDNLENNIWIINLDKSKDRMDKIKKNFEEHKIKFNRFSAIYGKNVSDEYMDKNVNFICKNFLCNYGLIGCAASHKTLWKQLINSKENFYIIFEDDIELNEKSFEIINKIIPYLNNEEYDIDYLNLNCVNYGCGIQKTIFSIDEYKFGKPYMPLSTSSYIITKKGANKLLNYISNTSYHVDFEILFIKFFSNFNYYTSNISIVKLTNDETTIGMPRKTLTSIFLKYLNYDYLLWTLNAPLFTIKLFYEINVLIILLLLLLLLNNKYLHNGIIFWFVILELFLLHRIYL
;
A
#
# COMPACT_ATOMS: atom_id res chain seq x y z
N MET A 1 -19.09 -19.67 12.50
CA MET A 1 -17.83 -20.41 12.30
C MET A 1 -16.96 -20.15 13.50
N SER A 2 -16.37 -21.16 14.13
CA SER A 2 -15.42 -20.96 15.24
C SER A 2 -14.15 -20.31 14.72
N ASN A 3 -13.50 -19.48 15.53
CA ASN A 3 -12.23 -18.78 15.18
C ASN A 3 -11.12 -19.73 14.68
N ASP A 4 -11.21 -21.04 14.99
CA ASP A 4 -10.25 -22.06 14.57
C ASP A 4 -10.22 -22.31 13.05
N ASN A 5 -11.25 -21.87 12.30
CA ASN A 5 -11.32 -22.09 10.85
C ASN A 5 -10.63 -21.01 10.00
N LEU A 6 -10.18 -19.88 10.58
CA LEU A 6 -9.57 -18.78 9.83
C LEU A 6 -8.04 -18.77 9.86
N GLU A 7 -7.41 -19.62 10.66
CA GLU A 7 -5.94 -19.65 10.80
C GLU A 7 -5.23 -19.76 9.44
N ASN A 8 -5.74 -20.62 8.54
CA ASN A 8 -5.15 -20.80 7.21
C ASN A 8 -5.35 -19.63 6.26
N ASN A 9 -6.26 -18.72 6.59
CA ASN A 9 -6.62 -17.58 5.75
C ASN A 9 -5.90 -16.29 6.14
N ILE A 10 -5.41 -16.19 7.38
CA ILE A 10 -4.79 -14.94 7.90
C ILE A 10 -3.28 -14.98 7.71
N TRP A 11 -2.76 -13.97 7.03
CA TRP A 11 -1.34 -13.83 6.71
C TRP A 11 -0.80 -12.47 7.11
N ILE A 12 0.35 -12.46 7.80
CA ILE A 12 1.09 -11.24 8.15
C ILE A 12 2.37 -11.18 7.34
N ILE A 13 2.53 -10.14 6.52
CA ILE A 13 3.76 -9.85 5.79
C ILE A 13 4.70 -9.08 6.72
N ASN A 14 5.86 -9.67 7.02
CA ASN A 14 6.83 -9.06 7.92
C ASN A 14 8.25 -9.39 7.49
N LEU A 15 9.13 -8.38 7.42
CA LEU A 15 10.56 -8.57 7.16
C LEU A 15 11.26 -9.26 8.34
N ASP A 16 12.16 -10.19 8.07
CA ASP A 16 12.87 -10.95 9.13
C ASP A 16 13.69 -10.06 10.07
N LYS A 17 14.14 -8.91 9.59
CA LYS A 17 14.83 -7.91 10.40
C LYS A 17 13.92 -7.08 11.32
N SER A 18 12.61 -7.03 11.03
CA SER A 18 11.62 -6.22 11.76
C SER A 18 10.98 -7.03 12.91
N LYS A 19 11.82 -7.55 13.81
CA LYS A 19 11.39 -8.41 14.92
C LYS A 19 10.45 -7.69 15.88
N ASP A 20 10.77 -6.44 16.24
CA ASP A 20 9.96 -5.64 17.17
C ASP A 20 8.53 -5.44 16.68
N ARG A 21 8.34 -5.26 15.36
CA ARG A 21 7.02 -5.17 14.76
C ARG A 21 6.28 -6.49 14.85
N MET A 22 6.97 -7.61 14.55
CA MET A 22 6.38 -8.92 14.65
C MET A 22 5.96 -9.25 16.08
N ASP A 23 6.73 -8.84 17.08
CA ASP A 23 6.39 -9.06 18.48
C ASP A 23 5.15 -8.23 18.91
N LYS A 24 5.02 -6.99 18.42
CA LYS A 24 3.80 -6.19 18.62
C LYS A 24 2.56 -6.88 18.00
N ILE A 25 2.68 -7.37 16.75
CA ILE A 25 1.61 -8.10 16.06
C ILE A 25 1.23 -9.37 16.83
N LYS A 26 2.21 -10.19 17.25
CA LYS A 26 1.94 -11.40 18.03
C LYS A 26 1.15 -11.08 19.28
N LYS A 27 1.61 -10.10 20.07
CA LYS A 27 0.91 -9.67 21.27
C LYS A 27 -0.53 -9.24 20.98
N ASN A 28 -0.74 -8.40 19.95
CA ASN A 28 -2.07 -7.93 19.58
C ASN A 28 -3.00 -9.09 19.18
N PHE A 29 -2.51 -10.05 18.39
CA PHE A 29 -3.31 -11.19 17.96
C PHE A 29 -3.56 -12.22 19.09
N GLU A 30 -2.59 -12.43 19.97
CA GLU A 30 -2.72 -13.30 21.16
C GLU A 30 -3.74 -12.77 22.15
N GLU A 31 -3.79 -11.46 22.40
CA GLU A 31 -4.80 -10.80 23.24
C GLU A 31 -6.23 -11.10 22.75
N HIS A 32 -6.41 -11.25 21.45
CA HIS A 32 -7.69 -11.58 20.81
C HIS A 32 -7.87 -13.08 20.51
N LYS A 33 -6.92 -13.94 20.90
CA LYS A 33 -6.92 -15.38 20.66
C LYS A 33 -7.06 -15.75 19.17
N ILE A 34 -6.45 -14.97 18.29
CA ILE A 34 -6.46 -15.17 16.85
C ILE A 34 -5.11 -15.74 16.42
N LYS A 35 -5.17 -16.84 15.68
CA LYS A 35 -3.99 -17.43 15.04
C LYS A 35 -3.80 -16.89 13.64
N PHE A 36 -2.56 -16.79 13.21
CA PHE A 36 -2.18 -16.32 11.88
C PHE A 36 -0.93 -17.01 11.36
N ASN A 37 -0.71 -16.90 10.06
CA ASN A 37 0.51 -17.35 9.41
C ASN A 37 1.43 -16.15 9.16
N ARG A 38 2.70 -16.28 9.48
CA ARG A 38 3.70 -15.29 9.12
C ARG A 38 4.27 -15.59 7.73
N PHE A 39 4.24 -14.61 6.85
CA PHE A 39 4.97 -14.61 5.60
C PHE A 39 6.26 -13.80 5.76
N SER A 40 7.43 -14.46 5.61
CA SER A 40 8.72 -13.75 5.58
C SER A 40 8.78 -12.89 4.32
N ALA A 41 8.64 -11.58 4.49
CA ALA A 41 8.59 -10.61 3.41
C ALA A 41 9.88 -10.64 2.58
N ILE A 42 9.73 -10.53 1.27
CA ILE A 42 10.86 -10.51 0.35
C ILE A 42 11.62 -9.19 0.53
N TYR A 43 12.87 -9.30 0.99
CA TYR A 43 13.74 -8.14 1.09
C TYR A 43 14.28 -7.78 -0.30
N GLY A 44 13.79 -6.69 -0.88
CA GLY A 44 14.05 -6.35 -2.28
C GLY A 44 15.53 -6.23 -2.66
N LYS A 45 16.43 -5.90 -1.70
CA LYS A 45 17.88 -5.90 -1.95
C LYS A 45 18.47 -7.30 -2.17
N ASN A 46 17.78 -8.35 -1.73
CA ASN A 46 18.21 -9.75 -1.89
C ASN A 46 17.56 -10.41 -3.11
N VAL A 47 16.77 -9.68 -3.87
CA VAL A 47 16.15 -10.17 -5.09
C VAL A 47 17.22 -10.34 -6.17
N SER A 48 17.29 -11.53 -6.81
CA SER A 48 18.26 -11.82 -7.85
C SER A 48 18.03 -11.00 -9.13
N ASP A 49 19.07 -10.76 -9.89
CA ASP A 49 18.96 -10.07 -11.19
C ASP A 49 18.02 -10.83 -12.14
N GLU A 50 18.06 -12.16 -12.13
CA GLU A 50 17.16 -13.00 -12.93
C GLU A 50 15.68 -12.74 -12.55
N TYR A 51 15.37 -12.66 -11.25
CA TYR A 51 14.02 -12.32 -10.81
C TYR A 51 13.62 -10.92 -11.28
N MET A 52 14.53 -9.95 -11.14
CA MET A 52 14.31 -8.56 -11.58
C MET A 52 14.01 -8.49 -13.07
N ASP A 53 14.78 -9.18 -13.89
CA ASP A 53 14.60 -9.18 -15.35
C ASP A 53 13.29 -9.83 -15.78
N LYS A 54 12.84 -10.84 -15.05
CA LYS A 54 11.63 -11.60 -15.37
C LYS A 54 10.34 -10.98 -14.84
N ASN A 55 10.38 -10.32 -13.66
CA ASN A 55 9.19 -9.96 -12.90
C ASN A 55 9.04 -8.45 -12.66
N VAL A 56 10.00 -7.64 -13.10
CA VAL A 56 9.97 -6.18 -12.92
C VAL A 56 10.10 -5.49 -14.27
N ASN A 57 9.20 -4.54 -14.52
CA ASN A 57 9.24 -3.76 -15.75
C ASN A 57 10.56 -2.98 -15.86
N PHE A 58 11.09 -2.84 -17.08
CA PHE A 58 12.34 -2.13 -17.35
C PHE A 58 12.37 -0.71 -16.75
N ILE A 59 11.26 0.03 -16.86
CA ILE A 59 11.17 1.40 -16.34
C ILE A 59 11.18 1.39 -14.81
N CYS A 60 10.45 0.48 -14.18
CA CYS A 60 10.46 0.30 -12.72
C CYS A 60 11.86 -0.09 -12.25
N LYS A 61 12.48 -1.11 -12.86
CA LYS A 61 13.80 -1.61 -12.49
C LYS A 61 14.87 -0.50 -12.53
N ASN A 62 14.82 0.39 -13.52
CA ASN A 62 15.92 1.32 -13.77
C ASN A 62 15.65 2.76 -13.28
N PHE A 63 14.38 3.17 -13.13
CA PHE A 63 14.03 4.58 -12.91
C PHE A 63 12.99 4.81 -11.80
N LEU A 64 11.93 4.00 -11.71
CA LEU A 64 10.78 4.33 -10.86
C LEU A 64 10.78 3.64 -9.50
N CYS A 65 11.35 2.44 -9.39
CA CYS A 65 11.18 1.62 -8.20
C CYS A 65 12.47 1.49 -7.40
N ASN A 66 12.37 1.71 -6.10
CA ASN A 66 13.42 1.30 -5.18
C ASN A 66 13.25 -0.17 -4.78
N TYR A 67 14.26 -0.74 -4.13
CA TYR A 67 14.23 -2.13 -3.69
C TYR A 67 13.10 -2.45 -2.72
N GLY A 68 12.68 -1.47 -1.88
CA GLY A 68 11.58 -1.66 -0.95
C GLY A 68 10.26 -1.88 -1.66
N LEU A 69 9.98 -1.10 -2.72
CA LEU A 69 8.81 -1.26 -3.58
C LEU A 69 8.75 -2.62 -4.25
N ILE A 70 9.90 -3.04 -4.81
CA ILE A 70 10.00 -4.33 -5.51
C ILE A 70 9.77 -5.49 -4.53
N GLY A 71 10.37 -5.41 -3.33
CA GLY A 71 10.19 -6.42 -2.29
C GLY A 71 8.75 -6.49 -1.78
N CYS A 72 8.10 -5.35 -1.57
CA CYS A 72 6.70 -5.26 -1.19
C CYS A 72 5.80 -5.91 -2.26
N ALA A 73 5.89 -5.48 -3.51
CA ALA A 73 5.12 -6.04 -4.62
C ALA A 73 5.36 -7.55 -4.79
N ALA A 74 6.62 -8.01 -4.67
CA ALA A 74 6.98 -9.42 -4.75
C ALA A 74 6.34 -10.23 -3.62
N SER A 75 6.28 -9.68 -2.39
CA SER A 75 5.68 -10.34 -1.24
C SER A 75 4.17 -10.54 -1.43
N HIS A 76 3.45 -9.49 -1.80
CA HIS A 76 2.02 -9.59 -2.09
C HIS A 76 1.72 -10.55 -3.24
N LYS A 77 2.42 -10.45 -4.37
CA LYS A 77 2.26 -11.36 -5.52
C LYS A 77 2.53 -12.82 -5.17
N THR A 78 3.48 -13.08 -4.26
CA THR A 78 3.76 -14.43 -3.80
C THR A 78 2.59 -15.00 -3.00
N LEU A 79 2.00 -14.23 -2.09
CA LEU A 79 0.81 -14.65 -1.35
C LEU A 79 -0.41 -14.84 -2.27
N TRP A 80 -0.58 -14.01 -3.30
CA TRP A 80 -1.65 -14.21 -4.29
C TRP A 80 -1.48 -15.52 -5.07
N LYS A 81 -0.24 -15.84 -5.48
CA LYS A 81 0.07 -17.13 -6.13
C LYS A 81 -0.18 -18.31 -5.18
N GLN A 82 0.19 -18.15 -3.90
CA GLN A 82 -0.07 -19.15 -2.89
C GLN A 82 -1.57 -19.39 -2.69
N LEU A 83 -2.39 -18.34 -2.62
CA LEU A 83 -3.85 -18.43 -2.53
C LEU A 83 -4.43 -19.23 -3.70
N ILE A 84 -4.00 -18.91 -4.94
CA ILE A 84 -4.51 -19.61 -6.13
C ILE A 84 -4.26 -21.12 -6.04
N ASN A 85 -3.10 -21.51 -5.53
CA ASN A 85 -2.68 -22.91 -5.41
C ASN A 85 -3.15 -23.60 -4.10
N SER A 86 -3.73 -22.84 -3.15
CA SER A 86 -4.24 -23.37 -1.89
C SER A 86 -5.65 -23.97 -2.06
N LYS A 87 -6.19 -24.52 -0.96
CA LYS A 87 -7.60 -24.93 -0.88
C LYS A 87 -8.52 -23.77 -0.46
N GLU A 88 -7.95 -22.68 0.03
CA GLU A 88 -8.68 -21.55 0.57
C GLU A 88 -9.32 -20.71 -0.54
N ASN A 89 -10.49 -20.15 -0.28
CA ASN A 89 -11.21 -19.28 -1.22
C ASN A 89 -10.76 -17.83 -1.16
N PHE A 90 -10.17 -17.40 -0.04
CA PHE A 90 -9.69 -16.05 0.20
C PHE A 90 -8.52 -16.05 1.18
N TYR A 91 -7.73 -14.97 1.16
CA TYR A 91 -6.79 -14.62 2.23
C TYR A 91 -7.14 -13.26 2.82
N ILE A 92 -6.87 -13.11 4.11
CA ILE A 92 -6.85 -11.86 4.85
C ILE A 92 -5.37 -11.53 5.05
N ILE A 93 -4.90 -10.49 4.39
CA ILE A 93 -3.48 -10.13 4.36
C ILE A 93 -3.29 -8.82 5.11
N PHE A 94 -2.33 -8.82 6.03
CA PHE A 94 -1.91 -7.66 6.81
C PHE A 94 -0.41 -7.42 6.62
N GLU A 95 0.00 -6.16 6.62
CA GLU A 95 1.39 -5.76 6.82
C GLU A 95 1.68 -5.65 8.34
N ASP A 96 2.95 -5.51 8.71
CA ASP A 96 3.39 -5.55 10.11
C ASP A 96 3.29 -4.21 10.86
N ASP A 97 2.62 -3.22 10.27
CA ASP A 97 2.38 -1.88 10.82
C ASP A 97 0.90 -1.59 11.10
N ILE A 98 0.15 -2.63 11.47
CA ILE A 98 -1.28 -2.54 11.78
C ILE A 98 -1.58 -2.83 13.25
N GLU A 99 -2.72 -2.34 13.70
CA GLU A 99 -3.31 -2.65 15.00
C GLU A 99 -4.79 -3.01 14.82
N LEU A 100 -5.19 -4.12 15.44
CA LEU A 100 -6.55 -4.62 15.47
C LEU A 100 -7.10 -4.50 16.87
N ASN A 101 -8.39 -4.21 16.99
CA ASN A 101 -9.15 -4.29 18.24
C ASN A 101 -10.23 -5.38 18.15
N GLU A 102 -10.91 -5.64 19.26
CA GLU A 102 -11.95 -6.67 19.32
C GLU A 102 -13.03 -6.48 18.24
N LYS A 103 -13.46 -5.24 18.01
CA LYS A 103 -14.45 -4.89 16.99
C LYS A 103 -13.93 -5.16 15.57
N SER A 104 -12.63 -4.98 15.31
CA SER A 104 -12.01 -5.30 14.02
C SER A 104 -12.22 -6.76 13.66
N PHE A 105 -11.93 -7.66 14.58
CA PHE A 105 -12.11 -9.11 14.36
C PHE A 105 -13.58 -9.49 14.24
N GLU A 106 -14.46 -8.91 15.03
CA GLU A 106 -15.90 -9.12 14.92
C GLU A 106 -16.43 -8.77 13.53
N ILE A 107 -16.05 -7.60 13.00
CA ILE A 107 -16.47 -7.15 11.67
C ILE A 107 -15.86 -8.02 10.57
N ILE A 108 -14.57 -8.39 10.67
CA ILE A 108 -13.93 -9.29 9.70
C ILE A 108 -14.69 -10.64 9.64
N ASN A 109 -15.05 -11.21 10.77
CA ASN A 109 -15.83 -12.46 10.81
C ASN A 109 -17.21 -12.30 10.16
N LYS A 110 -17.88 -11.17 10.37
CA LYS A 110 -19.18 -10.87 9.74
C LYS A 110 -19.08 -10.62 8.22
N ILE A 111 -17.90 -10.27 7.71
CA ILE A 111 -17.66 -10.07 6.25
C ILE A 111 -17.60 -11.43 5.52
N ILE A 112 -17.10 -12.50 6.13
CA ILE A 112 -16.83 -13.78 5.46
C ILE A 112 -18.03 -14.33 4.68
N PRO A 113 -19.26 -14.35 5.18
CA PRO A 113 -20.42 -14.79 4.42
C PRO A 113 -20.62 -14.06 3.10
N TYR A 114 -20.25 -12.78 3.04
CA TYR A 114 -20.38 -11.96 1.82
C TYR A 114 -19.34 -12.31 0.76
N LEU A 115 -18.14 -12.79 1.18
CA LEU A 115 -17.09 -13.24 0.24
C LEU A 115 -17.49 -14.47 -0.57
N ASN A 116 -18.36 -15.32 0.02
CA ASN A 116 -18.82 -16.55 -0.58
C ASN A 116 -20.16 -16.39 -1.32
N ASN A 117 -20.74 -15.19 -1.31
CA ASN A 117 -22.01 -14.91 -1.97
C ASN A 117 -21.74 -14.24 -3.34
N GLU A 118 -22.13 -14.95 -4.42
CA GLU A 118 -21.95 -14.49 -5.80
C GLU A 118 -22.67 -13.18 -6.11
N GLU A 119 -23.70 -12.81 -5.34
CA GLU A 119 -24.42 -11.54 -5.51
C GLU A 119 -23.51 -10.33 -5.36
N TYR A 120 -22.50 -10.39 -4.45
CA TYR A 120 -21.62 -9.27 -4.15
C TYR A 120 -20.37 -9.24 -5.02
N ASP A 121 -19.99 -10.37 -5.61
CA ASP A 121 -18.88 -10.52 -6.56
C ASP A 121 -17.59 -9.79 -6.13
N ILE A 122 -17.13 -10.05 -4.90
CA ILE A 122 -15.98 -9.38 -4.30
C ILE A 122 -14.68 -9.99 -4.82
N ASP A 123 -13.82 -9.19 -5.47
CA ASP A 123 -12.45 -9.58 -5.82
C ASP A 123 -11.46 -9.18 -4.71
N TYR A 124 -11.65 -7.96 -4.15
CA TYR A 124 -10.76 -7.34 -3.17
C TYR A 124 -11.55 -6.43 -2.25
N LEU A 125 -11.30 -6.52 -0.94
CA LEU A 125 -11.93 -5.67 0.07
C LEU A 125 -10.85 -5.08 0.97
N ASN A 126 -10.64 -3.78 0.87
CA ASN A 126 -9.72 -3.06 1.74
C ASN A 126 -10.32 -2.89 3.13
N LEU A 127 -9.56 -3.26 4.17
CA LEU A 127 -9.95 -3.15 5.58
C LEU A 127 -9.45 -1.86 6.23
N ASN A 128 -8.48 -1.21 5.61
CA ASN A 128 -7.96 0.08 6.03
C ASN A 128 -8.29 1.14 4.99
N CYS A 129 -9.11 2.08 5.36
CA CYS A 129 -9.31 3.28 4.56
C CYS A 129 -8.58 4.45 5.24
N VAL A 130 -7.62 5.04 4.55
CA VAL A 130 -6.88 6.21 5.04
C VAL A 130 -7.53 7.47 4.49
N ASN A 131 -7.93 8.39 5.37
CA ASN A 131 -8.46 9.71 5.04
C ASN A 131 -9.54 9.67 3.93
N TYR A 132 -9.21 10.17 2.73
CA TYR A 132 -10.13 10.22 1.58
C TYR A 132 -10.46 8.85 0.99
N GLY A 133 -9.69 7.80 1.33
CA GLY A 133 -9.95 6.42 0.89
C GLY A 133 -11.23 5.82 1.48
N CYS A 134 -11.76 6.39 2.57
CA CYS A 134 -13.01 5.95 3.18
C CYS A 134 -14.27 6.42 2.44
N GLY A 135 -14.14 7.27 1.43
CA GLY A 135 -15.27 7.68 0.59
C GLY A 135 -15.73 6.54 -0.31
N ILE A 136 -17.01 6.16 -0.21
CA ILE A 136 -17.64 5.16 -1.08
C ILE A 136 -18.63 5.81 -2.03
N GLN A 137 -18.69 5.32 -3.27
CA GLN A 137 -19.60 5.84 -4.30
C GLN A 137 -21.04 5.37 -4.10
N LYS A 138 -21.20 4.06 -3.82
CA LYS A 138 -22.47 3.40 -3.59
C LYS A 138 -22.27 2.28 -2.58
N THR A 139 -23.14 2.22 -1.58
CA THR A 139 -23.18 1.09 -0.64
C THR A 139 -23.72 -0.15 -1.36
N ILE A 140 -23.00 -1.25 -1.22
CA ILE A 140 -23.40 -2.56 -1.76
C ILE A 140 -23.99 -3.42 -0.66
N PHE A 141 -23.37 -3.44 0.53
CA PHE A 141 -23.91 -4.07 1.74
C PHE A 141 -23.46 -3.29 2.97
N SER A 142 -24.07 -3.60 4.12
CA SER A 142 -23.74 -2.98 5.40
C SER A 142 -23.69 -4.04 6.49
N ILE A 143 -22.79 -3.83 7.44
CA ILE A 143 -22.65 -4.63 8.66
C ILE A 143 -22.56 -3.64 9.82
N ASP A 144 -23.54 -3.62 10.69
CA ASP A 144 -23.68 -2.62 11.76
C ASP A 144 -23.56 -1.19 11.19
N GLU A 145 -22.66 -0.35 11.69
CA GLU A 145 -22.40 0.99 11.17
C GLU A 145 -21.48 1.05 9.95
N TYR A 146 -20.86 -0.08 9.58
CA TYR A 146 -19.95 -0.17 8.44
C TYR A 146 -20.72 -0.34 7.13
N LYS A 147 -20.51 0.58 6.20
CA LYS A 147 -21.05 0.51 4.85
C LYS A 147 -19.93 0.15 3.89
N PHE A 148 -20.15 -0.87 3.08
CA PHE A 148 -19.18 -1.38 2.11
C PHE A 148 -19.59 -1.00 0.70
N GLY A 149 -18.64 -0.53 -0.09
CA GLY A 149 -18.92 -0.08 -1.45
C GLY A 149 -17.66 0.19 -2.27
N LYS A 150 -17.84 0.58 -3.53
CA LYS A 150 -16.73 0.94 -4.43
C LYS A 150 -16.12 2.26 -3.96
N PRO A 151 -14.82 2.31 -3.64
CA PRO A 151 -14.19 3.56 -3.21
C PRO A 151 -13.98 4.54 -4.36
N TYR A 152 -13.86 5.83 -4.04
CA TYR A 152 -13.41 6.83 -5.01
C TYR A 152 -11.93 6.63 -5.34
N MET A 153 -11.06 6.67 -4.34
CA MET A 153 -9.62 6.54 -4.49
C MET A 153 -9.04 5.61 -3.41
N PRO A 154 -9.04 4.30 -3.68
CA PRO A 154 -8.43 3.36 -2.74
C PRO A 154 -6.90 3.43 -2.85
N LEU A 155 -6.25 3.57 -1.72
CA LEU A 155 -4.81 3.42 -1.57
C LEU A 155 -4.55 2.59 -0.32
N SER A 156 -3.41 1.94 -0.25
CA SER A 156 -2.93 1.09 0.83
C SER A 156 -3.20 -0.41 0.64
N THR A 157 -2.15 -1.16 0.82
CA THR A 157 -2.16 -2.63 0.89
C THR A 157 -1.89 -3.15 2.30
N SER A 158 -1.93 -2.27 3.31
CA SER A 158 -1.61 -2.62 4.70
C SER A 158 -2.53 -3.67 5.30
N SER A 159 -3.80 -3.71 4.86
CA SER A 159 -4.77 -4.70 5.32
C SER A 159 -5.91 -4.86 4.33
N TYR A 160 -6.13 -6.09 3.89
CA TYR A 160 -7.19 -6.38 2.92
C TYR A 160 -7.58 -7.86 2.91
N ILE A 161 -8.77 -8.13 2.37
CA ILE A 161 -9.22 -9.47 2.01
C ILE A 161 -9.15 -9.59 0.49
N ILE A 162 -8.60 -10.69 0.00
CA ILE A 162 -8.55 -11.00 -1.43
C ILE A 162 -9.12 -12.38 -1.67
N THR A 163 -10.05 -12.48 -2.63
CA THR A 163 -10.58 -13.77 -3.06
C THR A 163 -9.62 -14.44 -4.06
N LYS A 164 -9.72 -15.76 -4.19
CA LYS A 164 -8.95 -16.51 -5.20
C LYS A 164 -9.17 -15.97 -6.62
N LYS A 165 -10.41 -15.59 -6.93
CA LYS A 165 -10.78 -14.94 -8.20
C LYS A 165 -10.08 -13.59 -8.35
N GLY A 166 -10.07 -12.77 -7.28
CA GLY A 166 -9.37 -11.48 -7.27
C GLY A 166 -7.87 -11.62 -7.45
N ALA A 167 -7.26 -12.60 -6.77
CA ALA A 167 -5.83 -12.90 -6.92
C ALA A 167 -5.47 -13.30 -8.36
N ASN A 168 -6.28 -14.13 -9.00
CA ASN A 168 -6.11 -14.48 -10.42
C ASN A 168 -6.18 -13.24 -11.32
N LYS A 169 -7.18 -12.38 -11.13
CA LYS A 169 -7.30 -11.15 -11.91
C LYS A 169 -6.08 -10.25 -11.72
N LEU A 170 -5.64 -10.01 -10.47
CA LEU A 170 -4.46 -9.18 -10.20
C LEU A 170 -3.21 -9.72 -10.87
N LEU A 171 -2.92 -11.02 -10.75
CA LEU A 171 -1.73 -11.62 -11.36
C LEU A 171 -1.77 -11.60 -12.90
N ASN A 172 -2.94 -11.67 -13.50
CA ASN A 172 -3.09 -11.55 -14.96
C ASN A 172 -2.84 -10.12 -15.44
N TYR A 173 -3.28 -9.12 -14.67
CA TYR A 173 -3.08 -7.70 -15.03
C TYR A 173 -1.68 -7.20 -14.65
N ILE A 174 -1.16 -7.61 -13.48
CA ILE A 174 0.15 -7.21 -12.97
C ILE A 174 1.13 -8.37 -13.20
N SER A 175 1.41 -8.71 -14.46
CA SER A 175 2.41 -9.74 -14.77
C SER A 175 3.79 -9.32 -14.24
N ASN A 176 4.22 -8.10 -14.54
CA ASN A 176 5.47 -7.52 -14.08
C ASN A 176 5.19 -6.31 -13.17
N THR A 177 5.99 -6.15 -12.12
CA THR A 177 5.91 -4.96 -11.24
C THR A 177 6.34 -3.73 -12.01
N SER A 178 5.46 -2.75 -12.11
CA SER A 178 5.69 -1.50 -12.85
C SER A 178 5.80 -0.29 -11.93
N TYR A 179 5.22 -0.36 -10.73
CA TYR A 179 5.24 0.69 -9.73
C TYR A 179 4.86 0.15 -8.33
N HIS A 180 4.41 1.00 -7.41
CA HIS A 180 3.82 0.61 -6.13
C HIS A 180 2.62 -0.33 -6.34
N VAL A 181 2.56 -1.39 -5.59
CA VAL A 181 1.50 -2.41 -5.72
C VAL A 181 0.10 -1.84 -5.49
N ASP A 182 -0.07 -0.90 -4.59
CA ASP A 182 -1.34 -0.22 -4.32
C ASP A 182 -1.78 0.67 -5.50
N PHE A 183 -0.86 1.36 -6.16
CA PHE A 183 -1.14 2.10 -7.40
C PHE A 183 -1.47 1.15 -8.56
N GLU A 184 -0.78 0.02 -8.68
CA GLU A 184 -1.11 -0.97 -9.71
C GLU A 184 -2.54 -1.50 -9.52
N ILE A 185 -2.94 -1.80 -8.27
CA ILE A 185 -4.32 -2.21 -7.94
C ILE A 185 -5.32 -1.09 -8.25
N LEU A 186 -4.97 0.17 -7.95
CA LEU A 186 -5.79 1.34 -8.27
C LEU A 186 -6.05 1.45 -9.78
N PHE A 187 -5.01 1.31 -10.61
CA PHE A 187 -5.15 1.31 -12.08
C PHE A 187 -6.06 0.18 -12.54
N ILE A 188 -5.88 -1.03 -12.03
CA ILE A 188 -6.74 -2.17 -12.38
C ILE A 188 -8.20 -1.88 -12.03
N LYS A 189 -8.47 -1.33 -10.85
CA LYS A 189 -9.82 -0.94 -10.44
C LYS A 189 -10.48 0.04 -11.41
N PHE A 190 -9.72 0.98 -11.96
CA PHE A 190 -10.29 1.97 -12.89
C PHE A 190 -10.44 1.46 -14.33
N PHE A 191 -9.56 0.58 -14.78
CA PHE A 191 -9.46 0.21 -16.19
C PHE A 191 -9.84 -1.25 -16.47
N SER A 192 -10.41 -1.96 -15.49
CA SER A 192 -10.83 -3.35 -15.66
C SER A 192 -12.10 -3.70 -14.88
N ASN A 193 -12.60 -4.91 -15.08
CA ASN A 193 -13.72 -5.49 -14.31
C ASN A 193 -13.24 -6.06 -12.95
N PHE A 194 -12.43 -5.30 -12.21
CA PHE A 194 -11.97 -5.65 -10.89
C PHE A 194 -12.88 -5.06 -9.82
N ASN A 195 -13.53 -5.91 -9.06
CA ASN A 195 -14.48 -5.50 -8.02
C ASN A 195 -13.74 -5.24 -6.71
N TYR A 196 -13.26 -4.01 -6.60
CA TYR A 196 -12.61 -3.48 -5.41
C TYR A 196 -13.62 -2.78 -4.51
N TYR A 197 -13.70 -3.19 -3.25
CA TYR A 197 -14.55 -2.59 -2.22
C TYR A 197 -13.73 -2.09 -1.03
N THR A 198 -14.29 -1.17 -0.28
CA THR A 198 -13.79 -0.70 1.02
C THR A 198 -14.98 -0.39 1.95
N SER A 199 -14.71 -0.23 3.23
CA SER A 199 -15.69 0.30 4.17
C SER A 199 -15.60 1.83 4.27
N ASN A 200 -16.69 2.47 4.72
CA ASN A 200 -16.71 3.91 5.00
C ASN A 200 -15.99 4.29 6.31
N ILE A 201 -15.64 3.32 7.11
CA ILE A 201 -14.91 3.45 8.38
C ILE A 201 -13.77 2.45 8.36
N SER A 202 -12.57 2.86 8.79
CA SER A 202 -11.43 1.95 8.87
C SER A 202 -11.67 0.86 9.91
N ILE A 203 -11.58 -0.39 9.48
CA ILE A 203 -11.71 -1.57 10.34
C ILE A 203 -10.38 -1.86 11.04
N VAL A 204 -9.28 -1.61 10.35
CA VAL A 204 -7.90 -1.83 10.80
C VAL A 204 -7.20 -0.48 10.91
N LYS A 205 -6.49 -0.24 11.99
CA LYS A 205 -5.70 0.98 12.17
C LYS A 205 -4.26 0.73 11.73
N LEU A 206 -3.63 1.75 11.18
CA LEU A 206 -2.18 1.77 10.99
C LEU A 206 -1.51 2.18 12.29
N THR A 207 -0.40 1.53 12.63
CA THR A 207 0.49 2.04 13.66
C THR A 207 1.28 3.24 13.11
N ASN A 208 1.80 4.08 14.01
CA ASN A 208 2.66 5.21 13.62
C ASN A 208 4.12 4.79 13.43
N ASP A 209 4.38 3.51 13.20
CA ASP A 209 5.74 3.00 12.98
C ASP A 209 6.31 3.53 11.65
N GLU A 210 7.61 3.82 11.63
CA GLU A 210 8.29 4.29 10.41
C GLU A 210 8.17 3.26 9.28
N THR A 211 7.78 3.69 8.08
CA THR A 211 7.65 2.76 6.97
C THR A 211 9.01 2.23 6.50
N THR A 212 9.04 0.96 6.12
CA THR A 212 10.26 0.30 5.60
C THR A 212 10.47 0.50 4.10
N ILE A 213 9.46 1.03 3.40
CA ILE A 213 9.48 1.23 1.94
C ILE A 213 10.21 2.53 1.56
N GLY A 214 10.45 3.41 2.50
CA GLY A 214 10.99 4.74 2.28
C GLY A 214 9.93 5.81 2.48
N MET A 215 10.10 6.62 3.50
CA MET A 215 9.13 7.63 3.91
C MET A 215 9.33 8.96 3.24
N PRO A 216 8.24 9.74 3.15
CA PRO A 216 8.35 11.15 2.84
C PRO A 216 9.33 11.81 3.81
N ARG A 217 10.40 12.30 3.26
CA ARG A 217 11.49 12.89 4.00
C ARG A 217 11.07 14.26 4.52
N LYS A 218 11.76 14.72 5.54
CA LYS A 218 11.55 16.07 6.09
C LYS A 218 12.05 17.12 5.11
N THR A 219 11.25 17.38 4.08
CA THR A 219 11.43 18.53 3.16
C THR A 219 10.72 19.74 3.74
N LEU A 220 11.03 20.94 3.24
CA LEU A 220 10.32 22.17 3.65
C LEU A 220 8.82 22.04 3.38
N THR A 221 8.47 21.48 2.24
CA THR A 221 7.07 21.25 1.86
C THR A 221 6.40 20.26 2.79
N SER A 222 7.10 19.19 3.19
CA SER A 222 6.57 18.20 4.12
C SER A 222 6.28 18.79 5.51
N ILE A 223 7.15 19.67 5.98
CA ILE A 223 6.96 20.39 7.24
C ILE A 223 5.75 21.34 7.13
N PHE A 224 5.63 22.06 6.05
CA PHE A 224 4.56 23.02 5.80
C PHE A 224 3.20 22.31 5.66
N LEU A 225 3.11 21.25 4.87
CA LEU A 225 1.88 20.48 4.68
C LEU A 225 1.44 19.75 5.96
N LYS A 226 2.38 19.26 6.75
CA LYS A 226 2.09 18.69 8.06
C LYS A 226 1.51 19.74 9.02
N TYR A 227 2.04 20.95 9.00
CA TYR A 227 1.52 22.07 9.79
C TYR A 227 0.07 22.43 9.39
N LEU A 228 -0.28 22.26 8.12
CA LEU A 228 -1.64 22.47 7.60
C LEU A 228 -2.55 21.25 7.72
N ASN A 229 -2.11 20.16 8.33
CA ASN A 229 -2.85 18.89 8.44
C ASN A 229 -3.22 18.23 7.09
N TYR A 230 -2.42 18.44 6.05
CA TYR A 230 -2.60 17.84 4.73
C TYR A 230 -1.73 16.59 4.53
N ASP A 231 -1.81 15.62 5.45
CA ASP A 231 -0.95 14.41 5.45
C ASP A 231 -1.05 13.61 4.15
N TYR A 232 -2.24 13.49 3.55
CA TYR A 232 -2.43 12.78 2.29
C TYR A 232 -1.73 13.49 1.13
N LEU A 233 -1.88 14.81 1.02
CA LEU A 233 -1.20 15.61 -0.01
C LEU A 233 0.31 15.55 0.19
N LEU A 234 0.76 15.57 1.44
CA LEU A 234 2.15 15.37 1.82
C LEU A 234 2.68 14.04 1.29
N TRP A 235 1.98 12.95 1.53
CA TRP A 235 2.39 11.63 1.05
C TRP A 235 2.44 11.58 -0.48
N THR A 236 1.39 12.09 -1.16
CA THR A 236 1.30 12.09 -2.63
C THR A 236 2.41 12.91 -3.28
N LEU A 237 2.73 14.10 -2.73
CA LEU A 237 3.74 15.00 -3.31
C LEU A 237 5.17 14.56 -3.04
N ASN A 238 5.41 13.90 -1.90
CA ASN A 238 6.74 13.45 -1.50
C ASN A 238 7.02 11.98 -1.81
N ALA A 239 6.02 11.21 -2.29
CA ALA A 239 6.24 9.84 -2.74
C ALA A 239 7.30 9.83 -3.86
N PRO A 240 8.33 9.00 -3.76
CA PRO A 240 9.37 8.93 -4.79
C PRO A 240 8.76 8.39 -6.08
N LEU A 241 8.78 9.17 -7.15
CA LEU A 241 8.36 8.75 -8.48
C LEU A 241 9.45 7.92 -9.16
N PHE A 242 10.69 8.33 -9.01
CA PHE A 242 11.84 7.59 -9.51
C PHE A 242 13.12 7.96 -8.76
N THR A 243 14.04 7.02 -8.75
CA THR A 243 15.35 7.19 -8.11
C THR A 243 16.41 7.24 -9.20
N ILE A 244 17.11 8.37 -9.32
CA ILE A 244 18.29 8.45 -10.17
C ILE A 244 19.43 7.73 -9.45
N LYS A 245 19.97 6.67 -10.08
CA LYS A 245 20.92 5.69 -9.50
C LYS A 245 22.12 6.30 -8.75
N LEU A 246 22.38 7.57 -8.91
CA LEU A 246 23.56 8.18 -8.33
C LEU A 246 23.32 8.91 -7.03
N PHE A 247 22.11 9.40 -6.64
CA PHE A 247 21.97 10.09 -5.33
C PHE A 247 20.63 10.76 -5.04
N TYR A 248 19.64 10.79 -5.96
CA TYR A 248 18.43 11.59 -5.79
C TYR A 248 17.14 10.80 -6.03
N GLU A 249 16.22 10.93 -5.11
CA GLU A 249 14.83 10.57 -5.36
C GLU A 249 14.11 11.81 -5.90
N ILE A 250 13.45 11.65 -7.04
CA ILE A 250 12.63 12.69 -7.63
C ILE A 250 11.18 12.39 -7.28
N ASN A 251 10.56 13.29 -6.56
CA ASN A 251 9.16 13.22 -6.19
C ASN A 251 8.31 14.12 -7.11
N VAL A 252 6.98 13.99 -6.97
CA VAL A 252 6.01 14.77 -7.76
C VAL A 252 6.26 16.28 -7.59
N LEU A 253 6.57 16.71 -6.37
CA LEU A 253 6.81 18.11 -6.07
C LEU A 253 7.99 18.69 -6.88
N ILE A 254 9.12 17.98 -6.93
CA ILE A 254 10.30 18.43 -7.68
C ILE A 254 9.95 18.59 -9.17
N ILE A 255 9.20 17.63 -9.74
CA ILE A 255 8.76 17.72 -11.14
C ILE A 255 7.86 18.95 -11.35
N LEU A 256 6.89 19.18 -10.46
CA LEU A 256 6.01 20.35 -10.56
C LEU A 256 6.80 21.67 -10.46
N LEU A 257 7.77 21.76 -9.55
CA LEU A 257 8.62 22.94 -9.41
C LEU A 257 9.49 23.15 -10.66
N LEU A 258 10.06 22.09 -11.23
CA LEU A 258 10.81 22.18 -12.49
C LEU A 258 9.92 22.63 -13.66
N LEU A 259 8.69 22.11 -13.75
CA LEU A 259 7.71 22.54 -14.75
C LEU A 259 7.34 24.03 -14.57
N LEU A 260 7.13 24.48 -13.33
CA LEU A 260 6.87 25.91 -13.04
C LEU A 260 8.03 26.80 -13.45
N LEU A 261 9.28 26.36 -13.24
CA LEU A 261 10.47 27.07 -13.72
C LEU A 261 10.50 27.21 -15.24
N LEU A 262 10.12 26.14 -15.96
CA LEU A 262 10.11 26.14 -17.43
C LEU A 262 8.97 26.97 -18.02
N LEU A 263 7.82 27.04 -17.34
CA LEU A 263 6.64 27.77 -17.82
C LEU A 263 6.62 29.22 -17.45
N ASN A 264 7.44 29.68 -16.49
CA ASN A 264 7.39 31.04 -15.97
C ASN A 264 8.50 31.92 -16.53
N ASN A 265 8.13 32.88 -17.41
CA ASN A 265 9.05 33.79 -18.08
C ASN A 265 9.43 35.06 -17.25
N LYS A 266 9.02 35.16 -15.98
CA LYS A 266 9.34 36.35 -15.13
C LYS A 266 10.57 36.07 -14.26
N TYR A 267 11.68 36.71 -14.56
CA TYR A 267 12.98 36.50 -13.93
C TYR A 267 12.99 36.47 -12.39
N LEU A 268 12.20 37.28 -11.72
CA LEU A 268 12.17 37.33 -10.26
C LEU A 268 11.52 36.08 -9.64
N HIS A 269 10.40 35.65 -10.22
CA HIS A 269 9.73 34.41 -9.78
C HIS A 269 10.57 33.16 -10.04
N ASN A 270 11.26 33.12 -11.16
CA ASN A 270 12.17 32.04 -11.51
C ASN A 270 13.33 31.91 -10.50
N GLY A 271 13.85 33.04 -10.01
CA GLY A 271 14.88 33.02 -8.97
C GLY A 271 14.40 32.38 -7.67
N ILE A 272 13.21 32.74 -7.19
CA ILE A 272 12.63 32.17 -5.95
C ILE A 272 12.36 30.66 -6.11
N ILE A 273 11.74 30.28 -7.22
CA ILE A 273 11.44 28.86 -7.50
C ILE A 273 12.75 28.07 -7.66
N PHE A 274 13.74 28.61 -8.34
CA PHE A 274 15.05 27.97 -8.51
C PHE A 274 15.72 27.71 -7.15
N TRP A 275 15.77 28.70 -6.27
CA TRP A 275 16.34 28.54 -4.93
C TRP A 275 15.55 27.56 -4.08
N PHE A 276 14.22 27.53 -4.20
CA PHE A 276 13.38 26.56 -3.51
C PHE A 276 13.69 25.14 -3.97
N VAL A 277 13.83 24.89 -5.27
CA VAL A 277 14.23 23.59 -5.83
C VAL A 277 15.61 23.16 -5.33
N ILE A 278 16.61 24.08 -5.35
CA ILE A 278 17.95 23.81 -4.84
C ILE A 278 17.91 23.42 -3.36
N LEU A 279 17.14 24.15 -2.56
CA LEU A 279 17.01 23.88 -1.13
C LEU A 279 16.34 22.53 -0.85
N GLU A 280 15.28 22.19 -1.59
CA GLU A 280 14.63 20.88 -1.48
C GLU A 280 15.58 19.74 -1.91
N LEU A 281 16.32 19.90 -2.99
CA LEU A 281 17.32 18.93 -3.43
C LEU A 281 18.45 18.79 -2.39
N PHE A 282 18.88 19.88 -1.78
CA PHE A 282 19.89 19.86 -0.71
C PHE A 282 19.39 19.10 0.54
N LEU A 283 18.14 19.34 0.96
CA LEU A 283 17.53 18.62 2.08
C LEU A 283 17.38 17.13 1.78
N LEU A 284 17.02 16.78 0.55
CA LEU A 284 16.99 15.39 0.10
C LEU A 284 18.37 14.74 0.11
N HIS A 285 19.41 15.46 -0.34
CA HIS A 285 20.78 14.96 -0.35
C HIS A 285 21.34 14.71 1.07
N ARG A 286 21.09 15.64 2.00
CA ARG A 286 21.58 15.54 3.38
C ARG A 286 21.06 14.32 4.15
N ILE A 287 20.00 13.72 3.69
CA ILE A 287 19.39 12.53 4.32
C ILE A 287 20.06 11.23 3.84
N TYR A 288 20.85 11.27 2.77
CA TYR A 288 21.59 10.11 2.22
C TYR A 288 23.05 10.02 2.70
N LEU A 289 23.58 11.05 3.34
CA LEU A 289 24.88 11.07 4.01
C LEU A 289 24.70 10.82 5.51
#